data_340fd2f801df2b56f38f98f4ecb6c363
#
_entry.id   340fd2f801df2b56f38f98f4ecb6c363
#
_cell.length_a   1.000
_cell.length_b   1.000
_cell.length_c   1.000
_cell.angle_alpha   90.00
_cell.angle_beta   90.00
_cell.angle_gamma   90.00
#
_symmetry.space_group_name_H-M   'P 1'
#
loop_
_entity.id
_entity.type
_entity.pdbx_description
1 polymer ?
#
loop_
_entity_poly.entity_id
_entity_poly.type
_entity_poly.pdbx_seq_one_letter_code
_entity_poly.pdbx_strand_id
1 'polypeptide(L)'
;MACVVGNYVVTHAGITREWAYRFLTSDQRETPRTLSDALNEMFRCGEDKAFAALDSAEPGRGGNEIASPFWADLSELYQDPLPGINQIVGHTPVESIDIWEIPTKDGTRTKSKLIFCDTFSLTPRLIAVGDGSMLLVEATSARVVTSEELDLKPWDMASWNWMDTYVLPFL
;
A
#
# COMPACT_ATOMS: atom_id res chain seq x y z
N MET A 1 -0.54 -5.72 10.12
CA MET A 1 0.39 -4.95 9.33
C MET A 1 0.30 -5.24 7.83
N ALA A 2 0.25 -6.50 7.44
CA ALA A 2 0.03 -6.91 6.05
C ALA A 2 -1.06 -7.97 5.96
N CYS A 3 -1.77 -8.04 4.84
CA CYS A 3 -2.72 -9.13 4.56
C CYS A 3 -2.59 -9.58 3.09
N VAL A 4 -3.24 -10.70 2.77
CA VAL A 4 -3.28 -11.23 1.41
C VAL A 4 -4.71 -11.22 0.91
N VAL A 5 -4.92 -10.65 -0.27
CA VAL A 5 -6.19 -10.66 -0.98
C VAL A 5 -5.95 -11.21 -2.39
N GLY A 6 -6.55 -12.34 -2.70
CA GLY A 6 -6.24 -13.07 -3.94
C GLY A 6 -4.75 -13.41 -4.04
N ASN A 7 -4.09 -12.91 -5.07
CA ASN A 7 -2.65 -13.07 -5.29
C ASN A 7 -1.85 -11.76 -5.02
N TYR A 8 -2.41 -10.85 -4.23
CA TYR A 8 -1.80 -9.59 -3.84
C TYR A 8 -1.44 -9.59 -2.36
N VAL A 9 -0.29 -9.02 -2.00
CA VAL A 9 -0.01 -8.56 -0.65
C VAL A 9 -0.51 -7.12 -0.53
N VAL A 10 -1.22 -6.85 0.55
CA VAL A 10 -1.71 -5.49 0.89
C VAL A 10 -0.91 -4.99 2.08
N THR A 11 -0.29 -3.83 1.92
CA THR A 11 0.48 -3.15 2.98
C THR A 11 0.11 -1.67 3.02
N HIS A 12 0.55 -0.98 4.08
CA HIS A 12 0.30 0.46 4.20
C HIS A 12 0.98 1.26 3.08
N ALA A 13 2.31 1.18 2.98
CA ALA A 13 3.09 2.03 2.08
C ALA A 13 3.78 1.27 0.94
N GLY A 14 3.86 -0.07 1.01
CA GLY A 14 4.51 -0.89 0.00
C GLY A 14 5.92 -1.35 0.38
N ILE A 15 6.47 -2.24 -0.42
CA ILE A 15 7.72 -2.92 -0.15
C ILE A 15 8.64 -2.75 -1.35
N THR A 16 9.77 -2.06 -1.15
CA THR A 16 10.82 -1.95 -2.16
C THR A 16 11.64 -3.24 -2.21
N ARG A 17 12.30 -3.48 -3.35
CA ARG A 17 13.19 -4.63 -3.51
C ARG A 17 14.34 -4.56 -2.51
N GLU A 18 15.00 -3.40 -2.36
CA GLU A 18 16.14 -3.23 -1.48
C GLU A 18 15.78 -3.56 -0.03
N TRP A 19 14.66 -3.02 0.48
CA TRP A 19 14.19 -3.31 1.82
C TRP A 19 13.92 -4.81 2.01
N ALA A 20 13.20 -5.44 1.07
CA ALA A 20 12.88 -6.86 1.15
C ALA A 20 14.12 -7.75 1.12
N TYR A 21 15.13 -7.41 0.30
CA TYR A 21 16.37 -8.19 0.21
C TYR A 21 17.28 -7.99 1.41
N ARG A 22 17.19 -6.86 2.09
CA ARG A 22 17.99 -6.56 3.28
C ARG A 22 17.45 -7.24 4.54
N PHE A 23 16.14 -7.33 4.69
CA PHE A 23 15.52 -7.74 5.94
C PHE A 23 14.78 -9.09 5.91
N LEU A 24 14.54 -9.65 4.74
CA LEU A 24 13.81 -10.91 4.56
C LEU A 24 14.64 -11.95 3.84
N THR A 25 14.43 -13.22 4.19
CA THR A 25 15.03 -14.37 3.49
C THR A 25 14.36 -14.59 2.12
N SER A 26 14.98 -15.44 1.27
CA SER A 26 14.37 -15.80 -0.04
C SER A 26 12.99 -16.40 0.10
N ASP A 27 12.81 -17.33 1.04
CA ASP A 27 11.56 -18.05 1.25
C ASP A 27 10.45 -17.11 1.73
N GLN A 28 10.80 -16.11 2.54
CA GLN A 28 9.86 -15.08 3.01
C GLN A 28 9.38 -14.15 1.90
N ARG A 29 10.12 -14.03 0.79
CA ARG A 29 9.81 -13.19 -0.37
C ARG A 29 9.22 -13.95 -1.54
N GLU A 30 8.98 -15.26 -1.41
CA GLU A 30 8.60 -16.11 -2.53
C GLU A 30 7.16 -15.87 -3.00
N THR A 31 6.26 -15.67 -2.07
CA THR A 31 4.84 -15.49 -2.35
C THR A 31 4.24 -14.33 -1.54
N PRO A 32 3.08 -13.77 -1.96
CA PRO A 32 2.34 -12.80 -1.15
C PRO A 32 2.03 -13.30 0.27
N ARG A 33 1.79 -14.61 0.44
CA ARG A 33 1.49 -15.21 1.73
C ARG A 33 2.72 -15.23 2.64
N THR A 34 3.84 -15.79 2.18
CA THR A 34 5.07 -15.86 2.97
C THR A 34 5.59 -14.47 3.33
N LEU A 35 5.45 -13.52 2.42
CA LEU A 35 5.80 -12.13 2.65
C LEU A 35 4.91 -11.48 3.72
N SER A 36 3.60 -11.63 3.62
CA SER A 36 2.65 -11.11 4.62
C SER A 36 2.90 -11.73 6.01
N ASP A 37 3.14 -13.03 6.08
CA ASP A 37 3.39 -13.74 7.33
C ASP A 37 4.70 -13.24 7.98
N ALA A 38 5.77 -13.04 7.20
CA ALA A 38 7.04 -12.52 7.67
C ALA A 38 6.91 -11.09 8.23
N LEU A 39 6.23 -10.18 7.52
CA LEU A 39 5.98 -8.82 7.98
C LEU A 39 5.18 -8.80 9.29
N ASN A 40 4.13 -9.61 9.37
CA ASN A 40 3.31 -9.71 10.56
C ASN A 40 4.05 -10.34 11.74
N GLU A 41 5.00 -11.25 11.49
CA GLU A 41 5.87 -11.80 12.52
C GLU A 41 6.86 -10.76 13.04
N MET A 42 7.54 -10.01 12.14
CA MET A 42 8.41 -8.91 12.53
C MET A 42 7.69 -7.89 13.42
N PHE A 43 6.44 -7.58 13.10
CA PHE A 43 5.62 -6.65 13.89
C PHE A 43 5.22 -7.24 15.26
N ARG A 44 4.90 -8.55 15.32
CA ARG A 44 4.45 -9.22 16.56
C ARG A 44 5.57 -9.58 17.51
N CYS A 45 6.75 -9.89 17.02
CA CYS A 45 7.86 -10.31 17.88
C CYS A 45 8.33 -9.20 18.82
N GLY A 46 8.08 -7.92 18.48
CA GLY A 46 8.41 -6.77 19.31
C GLY A 46 9.91 -6.57 19.55
N GLU A 47 10.76 -7.24 18.76
CA GLU A 47 12.20 -7.06 18.86
C GLU A 47 12.61 -5.68 18.30
N ASP A 48 13.45 -4.96 19.02
CA ASP A 48 13.90 -3.61 18.64
C ASP A 48 14.44 -3.53 17.21
N LYS A 49 15.20 -4.54 16.79
CA LYS A 49 15.77 -4.58 15.42
C LYS A 49 14.71 -4.79 14.34
N ALA A 50 13.72 -5.65 14.60
CA ALA A 50 12.63 -5.88 13.67
C ALA A 50 11.74 -4.64 13.58
N PHE A 51 11.45 -4.01 14.71
CA PHE A 51 10.69 -2.77 14.74
C PHE A 51 11.43 -1.62 14.04
N ALA A 52 12.72 -1.45 14.29
CA ALA A 52 13.55 -0.45 13.60
C ALA A 52 13.57 -0.65 12.08
N ALA A 53 13.60 -1.90 11.60
CA ALA A 53 13.52 -2.19 10.18
C ALA A 53 12.16 -1.82 9.58
N LEU A 54 11.06 -2.01 10.33
CA LEU A 54 9.71 -1.65 9.92
C LEU A 54 9.45 -0.13 9.98
N ASP A 55 10.13 0.58 10.86
CA ASP A 55 9.97 2.04 11.06
C ASP A 55 11.04 2.86 10.33
N SER A 56 11.89 2.23 9.52
CA SER A 56 12.92 2.95 8.76
C SER A 56 12.30 3.83 7.68
N ALA A 57 12.84 5.06 7.55
CA ALA A 57 12.43 6.03 6.56
C ALA A 57 13.65 6.56 5.81
N GLU A 58 13.44 7.01 4.58
CA GLU A 58 14.49 7.61 3.76
C GLU A 58 14.82 9.05 4.22
N PRO A 59 15.96 9.64 3.78
CA PRO A 59 16.39 10.98 4.24
C PRO A 59 15.41 12.10 3.95
N GLY A 60 14.64 12.03 2.87
CA GLY A 60 13.63 13.04 2.53
C GLY A 60 12.46 13.11 3.52
N ARG A 61 12.26 12.07 4.30
CA ARG A 61 11.26 11.98 5.37
C ARG A 61 11.87 12.06 6.78
N GLY A 62 13.10 12.52 6.89
CA GLY A 62 13.80 12.70 8.17
C GLY A 62 14.47 11.46 8.71
N GLY A 63 14.47 10.36 7.97
CA GLY A 63 15.23 9.17 8.25
C GLY A 63 16.64 9.21 7.67
N ASN A 64 17.34 8.10 7.72
CA ASN A 64 18.68 7.95 7.19
C ASN A 64 18.94 6.56 6.59
N GLU A 65 17.86 5.82 6.35
CA GLU A 65 17.88 4.48 5.82
C GLU A 65 16.91 4.34 4.63
N ILE A 66 16.77 3.12 4.12
CA ILE A 66 15.79 2.79 3.07
C ILE A 66 14.38 2.80 3.64
N ALA A 67 13.42 3.22 2.83
CA ALA A 67 12.04 3.27 3.25
C ALA A 67 11.44 1.88 3.48
N SER A 68 10.79 1.75 4.60
CA SER A 68 10.11 0.54 5.06
C SER A 68 8.69 0.41 4.51
N PRO A 69 8.02 -0.73 4.73
CA PRO A 69 6.61 -0.91 4.41
C PRO A 69 5.64 0.07 5.09
N PHE A 70 6.08 0.89 6.04
CA PHE A 70 5.29 1.98 6.64
C PHE A 70 5.52 3.33 5.98
N TRP A 71 6.67 3.54 5.31
CA TRP A 71 7.12 4.87 4.89
C TRP A 71 7.46 4.99 3.41
N ALA A 72 7.52 3.87 2.67
CA ALA A 72 7.81 3.91 1.24
C ALA A 72 6.80 4.79 0.49
N ASP A 73 7.30 5.64 -0.40
CA ASP A 73 6.43 6.42 -1.25
C ASP A 73 6.38 5.88 -2.69
N LEU A 74 5.50 6.47 -3.46
CA LEU A 74 5.27 6.11 -4.85
C LEU A 74 6.56 6.16 -5.68
N SER A 75 7.40 7.17 -5.49
CA SER A 75 8.64 7.35 -6.27
C SER A 75 9.66 6.25 -5.96
N GLU A 76 9.78 5.85 -4.70
CA GLU A 76 10.68 4.77 -4.29
C GLU A 76 10.22 3.41 -4.83
N LEU A 77 8.91 3.16 -4.78
CA LEU A 77 8.34 1.93 -5.30
C LEU A 77 8.47 1.81 -6.83
N TYR A 78 8.38 2.91 -7.57
CA TYR A 78 8.65 2.91 -9.00
C TYR A 78 10.14 2.71 -9.34
N GLN A 79 11.03 3.28 -8.54
CA GLN A 79 12.47 3.16 -8.77
C GLN A 79 13.01 1.79 -8.40
N ASP A 80 12.48 1.17 -7.37
CA ASP A 80 12.96 -0.11 -6.85
C ASP A 80 11.81 -1.08 -6.50
N PRO A 81 10.98 -1.47 -7.49
CA PRO A 81 9.86 -2.36 -7.25
C PRO A 81 10.32 -3.77 -6.86
N LEU A 82 9.59 -4.43 -5.95
CA LEU A 82 9.83 -5.82 -5.60
C LEU A 82 9.32 -6.74 -6.73
N PRO A 83 10.20 -7.43 -7.45
CA PRO A 83 9.78 -8.25 -8.60
C PRO A 83 9.08 -9.54 -8.15
N GLY A 84 8.13 -10.01 -8.95
CA GLY A 84 7.44 -11.29 -8.75
C GLY A 84 6.31 -11.26 -7.72
N ILE A 85 6.13 -10.16 -7.00
CA ILE A 85 5.07 -9.97 -6.00
C ILE A 85 4.09 -8.89 -6.48
N ASN A 86 2.81 -9.22 -6.48
CA ASN A 86 1.76 -8.23 -6.68
C ASN A 86 1.49 -7.49 -5.37
N GLN A 87 1.47 -6.17 -5.41
CA GLN A 87 1.26 -5.32 -4.23
C GLN A 87 0.06 -4.39 -4.42
N ILE A 88 -0.72 -4.19 -3.36
CA ILE A 88 -1.70 -3.12 -3.22
C ILE A 88 -1.25 -2.25 -2.06
N VAL A 89 -1.13 -0.95 -2.31
CA VAL A 89 -0.56 0.01 -1.37
C VAL A 89 -1.40 1.28 -1.28
N GLY A 90 -1.38 1.91 -0.11
CA GLY A 90 -1.94 3.22 0.15
C GLY A 90 -0.86 4.27 0.40
N HIS A 91 -0.98 5.04 1.50
CA HIS A 91 0.00 5.98 2.06
C HIS A 91 0.30 7.21 1.19
N THR A 92 0.62 7.03 -0.07
CA THR A 92 0.86 8.15 -1.00
C THR A 92 -0.43 8.46 -1.74
N PRO A 93 -1.03 9.65 -1.54
CA PRO A 93 -2.26 10.03 -2.22
C PRO A 93 -2.08 10.08 -3.74
N VAL A 94 -3.05 9.52 -4.45
CA VAL A 94 -3.11 9.51 -5.92
C VAL A 94 -4.43 10.10 -6.40
N GLU A 95 -4.43 10.72 -7.60
CA GLU A 95 -5.65 11.32 -8.18
C GLU A 95 -6.69 10.26 -8.56
N SER A 96 -6.23 9.11 -9.00
CA SER A 96 -7.04 7.93 -9.31
C SER A 96 -6.23 6.69 -9.01
N ILE A 97 -6.88 5.52 -8.90
CA ILE A 97 -6.16 4.26 -8.72
C ILE A 97 -5.20 4.06 -9.90
N ASP A 98 -3.92 3.87 -9.57
CA ASP A 98 -2.87 3.63 -10.54
C ASP A 98 -2.44 2.15 -10.48
N ILE A 99 -2.50 1.47 -11.62
CA ILE A 99 -2.11 0.07 -11.78
C ILE A 99 -0.90 0.00 -12.69
N TRP A 100 0.26 -0.24 -12.10
CA TRP A 100 1.50 -0.36 -12.82
C TRP A 100 1.96 -1.82 -12.93
N GLU A 101 2.25 -2.27 -14.16
CA GLU A 101 2.85 -3.58 -14.41
C GLU A 101 4.37 -3.47 -14.37
N ILE A 102 5.00 -4.13 -13.40
CA ILE A 102 6.46 -4.13 -13.24
C ILE A 102 7.08 -4.93 -14.38
N PRO A 103 7.95 -4.32 -15.22
CA PRO A 103 8.60 -5.03 -16.32
C PRO A 103 9.59 -6.06 -15.78
N THR A 104 9.56 -7.27 -16.33
CA THR A 104 10.58 -8.29 -16.05
C THR A 104 11.83 -8.04 -16.90
N LYS A 105 13.01 -8.17 -16.29
CA LYS A 105 14.30 -7.93 -16.99
C LYS A 105 14.56 -8.89 -18.16
N ASP A 106 13.96 -10.06 -18.14
CA ASP A 106 14.16 -11.13 -19.11
C ASP A 106 12.96 -11.43 -20.03
N GLY A 107 11.87 -10.68 -19.86
CA GLY A 107 10.67 -10.79 -20.72
C GLY A 107 9.89 -12.12 -20.61
N THR A 108 10.29 -13.04 -19.72
CA THR A 108 9.78 -14.42 -19.69
C THR A 108 8.82 -14.74 -18.56
N ARG A 109 8.62 -13.85 -17.59
CA ARG A 109 7.80 -14.11 -16.39
C ARG A 109 6.55 -13.25 -16.31
N THR A 110 5.58 -13.76 -15.56
CA THR A 110 4.37 -13.02 -15.17
C THR A 110 4.75 -11.66 -14.61
N LYS A 111 4.23 -10.62 -15.23
CA LYS A 111 4.40 -9.24 -14.78
C LYS A 111 3.74 -9.11 -13.43
N SER A 112 4.50 -8.76 -12.41
CA SER A 112 3.94 -8.34 -11.12
C SER A 112 3.32 -6.96 -11.25
N LYS A 113 2.30 -6.69 -10.42
CA LYS A 113 1.57 -5.43 -10.40
C LYS A 113 1.81 -4.69 -9.10
N LEU A 114 1.93 -3.39 -9.21
CA LEU A 114 1.95 -2.46 -8.11
C LEU A 114 0.72 -1.55 -8.27
N ILE A 115 -0.17 -1.55 -7.30
CA ILE A 115 -1.45 -0.83 -7.35
C ILE A 115 -1.48 0.19 -6.23
N PHE A 116 -1.57 1.47 -6.57
CA PHE A 116 -1.73 2.58 -5.64
C PHE A 116 -3.20 2.92 -5.51
N CYS A 117 -3.74 2.87 -4.29
CA CYS A 117 -5.18 3.01 -4.05
C CYS A 117 -5.56 4.05 -2.99
N ASP A 118 -4.66 4.96 -2.61
CA ASP A 118 -5.00 6.07 -1.69
C ASP A 118 -5.67 7.23 -2.45
N THR A 119 -6.93 7.03 -2.82
CA THR A 119 -7.76 8.01 -3.55
C THR A 119 -8.71 8.78 -2.63
N PHE A 120 -8.53 8.67 -1.28
CA PHE A 120 -9.41 9.26 -0.27
C PHE A 120 -8.69 10.18 0.73
N SER A 121 -7.53 10.68 0.40
CA SER A 121 -6.78 11.58 1.27
C SER A 121 -7.26 13.02 1.21
N LEU A 122 -6.96 13.77 2.25
CA LEU A 122 -7.23 15.21 2.33
C LEU A 122 -5.91 15.99 2.43
N THR A 123 -5.82 17.11 1.71
CA THR A 123 -4.76 18.08 1.95
C THR A 123 -4.90 18.70 3.35
N PRO A 124 -3.86 19.39 3.88
CA PRO A 124 -3.98 20.17 5.13
C PRO A 124 -5.07 21.25 5.10
N ARG A 125 -5.55 21.62 3.91
CA ARG A 125 -6.66 22.57 3.73
C ARG A 125 -8.01 21.87 3.58
N LEU A 126 -8.10 20.58 3.89
CA LEU A 126 -9.30 19.75 3.78
C LEU A 126 -9.85 19.64 2.34
N ILE A 127 -8.99 19.79 1.34
CA ILE A 127 -9.34 19.58 -0.06
C ILE A 127 -9.07 18.11 -0.36
N ALA A 128 -10.06 17.41 -0.92
CA ALA A 128 -9.91 16.01 -1.31
C ALA A 128 -8.80 15.84 -2.37
N VAL A 129 -7.98 14.82 -2.17
CA VAL A 129 -7.04 14.31 -3.16
C VAL A 129 -7.62 13.00 -3.66
N GLY A 130 -7.72 12.87 -4.97
CA GLY A 130 -8.24 11.66 -5.59
C GLY A 130 -9.75 11.72 -5.89
N ASP A 131 -10.14 10.81 -6.77
CA ASP A 131 -11.49 10.73 -7.34
C ASP A 131 -12.43 9.82 -6.53
N GLY A 132 -11.95 9.25 -5.43
CA GLY A 132 -12.70 8.33 -4.59
C GLY A 132 -12.96 6.97 -5.24
N SER A 133 -12.27 6.62 -6.30
CA SER A 133 -12.35 5.29 -6.88
C SER A 133 -11.87 4.21 -5.91
N MET A 134 -12.41 3.01 -6.05
CA MET A 134 -12.10 1.86 -5.20
C MET A 134 -11.55 0.72 -6.03
N LEU A 135 -10.76 -0.15 -5.39
CA LEU A 135 -10.23 -1.35 -6.01
C LEU A 135 -11.07 -2.57 -5.61
N LEU A 136 -11.74 -3.16 -6.58
CA LEU A 136 -12.37 -4.47 -6.40
C LEU A 136 -11.37 -5.57 -6.74
N VAL A 137 -11.06 -6.40 -5.74
CA VAL A 137 -10.12 -7.53 -5.91
C VAL A 137 -10.90 -8.83 -5.85
N GLU A 138 -10.83 -9.60 -6.92
CA GLU A 138 -11.30 -10.96 -7.01
C GLU A 138 -10.12 -11.94 -6.92
N ALA A 139 -10.38 -13.24 -6.84
CA ALA A 139 -9.34 -14.25 -6.56
C ALA A 139 -8.07 -14.12 -7.43
N THR A 140 -8.19 -13.70 -8.68
CA THR A 140 -7.07 -13.60 -9.64
C THR A 140 -7.01 -12.28 -10.39
N SER A 141 -7.96 -11.38 -10.18
CA SER A 141 -8.08 -10.11 -10.89
C SER A 141 -8.29 -8.93 -9.93
N ALA A 142 -7.90 -7.75 -10.37
CA ALA A 142 -8.22 -6.50 -9.71
C ALA A 142 -8.70 -5.50 -10.76
N ARG A 143 -9.79 -4.79 -10.47
CA ARG A 143 -10.30 -3.72 -11.32
C ARG A 143 -10.68 -2.50 -10.51
N VAL A 144 -10.58 -1.36 -11.13
CA VAL A 144 -11.05 -0.09 -10.58
C VAL A 144 -12.57 -0.06 -10.66
N VAL A 145 -13.20 0.44 -9.61
CA VAL A 145 -14.63 0.70 -9.52
C VAL A 145 -14.81 2.16 -9.17
N THR A 146 -15.56 2.89 -9.98
CA THR A 146 -15.83 4.30 -9.72
C THR A 146 -16.96 4.48 -8.71
N SER A 147 -17.02 5.66 -8.11
CA SER A 147 -18.14 6.04 -7.24
C SER A 147 -19.48 6.00 -7.96
N GLU A 148 -19.50 6.27 -9.26
CA GLU A 148 -20.71 6.20 -10.10
C GLU A 148 -21.20 4.76 -10.26
N GLU A 149 -20.30 3.78 -10.51
CA GLU A 149 -20.68 2.37 -10.61
C GLU A 149 -21.28 1.83 -9.31
N LEU A 150 -20.90 2.39 -8.17
CA LEU A 150 -21.37 1.98 -6.85
C LEU A 150 -22.59 2.78 -6.37
N ASP A 151 -23.13 3.67 -7.21
CA ASP A 151 -24.21 4.62 -6.83
C ASP A 151 -23.87 5.42 -5.56
N LEU A 152 -22.58 5.68 -5.34
CA LEU A 152 -22.13 6.51 -4.24
C LEU A 152 -22.27 7.99 -4.63
N LYS A 153 -22.91 8.75 -3.76
CA LYS A 153 -22.99 10.21 -3.97
C LYS A 153 -21.59 10.80 -3.92
N PRO A 154 -21.29 11.79 -4.79
CA PRO A 154 -20.04 12.53 -4.70
C PRO A 154 -19.83 13.05 -3.28
N TRP A 155 -18.58 13.08 -2.85
CA TRP A 155 -18.18 13.66 -1.56
C TRP A 155 -18.64 15.11 -1.48
N ASP A 156 -19.76 15.35 -0.86
CA ASP A 156 -20.16 16.67 -0.45
C ASP A 156 -19.71 16.90 0.99
N MET A 157 -18.47 17.38 1.14
CA MET A 157 -17.89 17.71 2.44
C MET A 157 -18.72 18.76 3.21
N ALA A 158 -19.52 19.58 2.52
CA ALA A 158 -20.40 20.55 3.16
C ALA A 158 -21.60 19.91 3.87
N SER A 159 -21.98 18.69 3.47
CA SER A 159 -23.10 17.94 4.06
C SER A 159 -22.66 16.89 5.11
N TRP A 160 -21.35 16.68 5.29
CA TRP A 160 -20.84 15.63 6.17
C TRP A 160 -20.56 16.16 7.57
N ASN A 161 -21.52 16.00 8.44
CA ASN A 161 -21.32 16.20 9.88
C ASN A 161 -20.72 14.91 10.47
N TRP A 162 -19.42 14.64 10.14
CA TRP A 162 -18.70 13.45 10.56
C TRP A 162 -18.63 13.29 12.09
N MET A 163 -18.72 14.39 12.84
CA MET A 163 -18.77 14.35 14.30
C MET A 163 -20.02 13.65 14.83
N ASP A 164 -21.16 13.80 14.16
CA ASP A 164 -22.41 13.19 14.62
C ASP A 164 -22.50 11.69 14.32
N THR A 165 -21.68 11.20 13.38
CA THR A 165 -21.80 9.82 12.88
C THR A 165 -20.80 8.84 13.51
N TYR A 166 -19.61 9.29 13.90
CA TYR A 166 -18.50 8.41 14.29
C TYR A 166 -17.84 8.67 15.65
N VAL A 167 -18.10 9.77 16.31
CA VAL A 167 -17.44 10.11 17.58
C VAL A 167 -18.32 9.78 18.81
N LEU A 168 -19.64 9.79 18.65
CA LEU A 168 -20.57 9.55 19.76
C LEU A 168 -20.79 8.10 20.23
N PRO A 169 -20.49 7.03 19.47
CA PRO A 169 -20.62 5.68 20.02
C PRO A 169 -19.47 5.23 20.92
N PHE A 170 -18.40 6.02 21.08
CA PHE A 170 -17.20 5.66 21.82
C PHE A 170 -16.84 6.60 22.98
N LEU A 171 -17.72 7.51 23.33
CA LEU A 171 -17.72 8.29 24.56
C LEU A 171 -18.87 7.85 25.46
#